data_8dfaa7b77d87622b2758a9b5d51be139
#
_entry.id   8dfaa7b77d87622b2758a9b5d51be139
#
_cell.length_a   1.000
_cell.length_b   1.000
_cell.length_c   1.000
_cell.angle_alpha   90.00
_cell.angle_beta   90.00
_cell.angle_gamma   90.00
#
_symmetry.space_group_name_H-M   'P 1'
#
loop_
_entity.id
_entity.type
_entity.pdbx_description
1 polymer ?
#
loop_
_entity_poly.entity_id
_entity_poly.type
_entity_poly.pdbx_seq_one_letter_code
_entity_poly.pdbx_strand_id
1 'polypeptide(L)'
;MIRVLQCVNDMHRAGLETMLMNYYRNIDRTKIQFDFLTHRPYKSDYDDEIISLGGKIYYAPRLYPQNYPKYFKWMRKFFGDHPEYKIVHSHIDAMSYLPLKAAKKAGVPIRIAHS
;
A
#
# COMPACT_ATOMS: atom_id res chain seq x y z
N MET A 1 4.46 -15.12 -9.66
CA MET A 1 3.38 -14.36 -9.00
C MET A 1 3.69 -12.88 -8.97
N ILE A 2 2.73 -12.04 -9.31
CA ILE A 2 2.86 -10.58 -9.26
C ILE A 2 2.31 -10.09 -7.93
N ARG A 3 3.08 -9.28 -7.21
CA ARG A 3 2.61 -8.62 -5.99
C ARG A 3 2.36 -7.14 -6.26
N VAL A 4 1.16 -6.67 -5.92
CA VAL A 4 0.77 -5.27 -6.04
C VAL A 4 0.72 -4.67 -4.64
N LEU A 5 1.43 -3.58 -4.43
CA LEU A 5 1.37 -2.86 -3.16
C LEU A 5 0.26 -1.82 -3.24
N GLN A 6 -0.81 -2.02 -2.47
CA GLN A 6 -1.92 -1.09 -2.37
C GLN A 6 -1.64 -0.10 -1.23
N CYS A 7 -1.44 1.16 -1.58
CA CYS A 7 -1.18 2.21 -0.58
C CYS A 7 -2.50 2.90 -0.22
N VAL A 8 -2.89 2.81 1.04
CA VAL A 8 -4.13 3.35 1.57
C VAL A 8 -3.87 4.07 2.88
N ASN A 9 -4.84 4.88 3.34
CA ASN A 9 -4.74 5.52 4.65
C ASN A 9 -4.84 4.48 5.77
N ASP A 10 -5.89 3.68 5.73
CA ASP A 10 -6.09 2.54 6.63
C ASP A 10 -7.02 1.54 5.95
N MET A 11 -7.26 0.40 6.58
CA MET A 11 -8.16 -0.63 6.06
C MET A 11 -9.36 -0.83 6.97
N HIS A 12 -10.06 0.26 7.26
CA HIS A 12 -11.35 0.25 7.95
C HIS A 12 -12.50 0.00 6.96
N ARG A 13 -13.67 -0.36 7.49
CA ARG A 13 -14.85 -0.66 6.69
C ARG A 13 -15.49 0.62 6.16
N ALA A 14 -14.89 1.17 5.12
CA ALA A 14 -15.40 2.32 4.38
C ALA A 14 -15.54 1.94 2.90
N GLY A 15 -16.04 2.87 2.06
CA GLY A 15 -16.36 2.54 0.67
C GLY A 15 -15.20 2.02 -0.15
N LEU A 16 -14.07 2.73 -0.12
CA LEU A 16 -12.87 2.34 -0.89
C LEU A 16 -12.30 1.01 -0.41
N GLU A 17 -12.14 0.87 0.89
CA GLU A 17 -11.52 -0.31 1.49
C GLU A 17 -12.40 -1.55 1.28
N THR A 18 -13.71 -1.38 1.38
CA THR A 18 -14.66 -2.47 1.09
C THR A 18 -14.58 -2.88 -0.38
N MET A 19 -14.49 -1.92 -1.30
CA MET A 19 -14.33 -2.20 -2.72
C MET A 19 -13.02 -2.97 -2.99
N LEU A 20 -11.91 -2.52 -2.42
CA LEU A 20 -10.62 -3.21 -2.56
C LEU A 20 -10.69 -4.64 -2.03
N MET A 21 -11.35 -4.85 -0.89
CA MET A 21 -11.49 -6.18 -0.33
C MET A 21 -12.34 -7.09 -1.21
N ASN A 22 -13.39 -6.55 -1.85
CA ASN A 22 -14.19 -7.33 -2.79
C ASN A 22 -13.37 -7.79 -3.99
N TYR A 23 -12.53 -6.93 -4.54
CA TYR A 23 -11.60 -7.34 -5.61
C TYR A 23 -10.61 -8.38 -5.10
N TYR A 24 -10.02 -8.13 -3.95
CA TYR A 24 -8.99 -9.01 -3.38
C TYR A 24 -9.52 -10.41 -3.11
N ARG A 25 -10.75 -10.54 -2.62
CA ARG A 25 -11.38 -11.82 -2.35
C ARG A 25 -11.63 -12.64 -3.62
N ASN A 26 -11.82 -11.96 -4.76
CA ASN A 26 -12.26 -12.57 -6.00
C ASN A 26 -11.16 -12.75 -7.04
N ILE A 27 -9.97 -12.18 -6.87
CA ILE A 27 -8.86 -12.40 -7.79
C ILE A 27 -8.21 -13.77 -7.56
N ASP A 28 -7.52 -14.25 -8.58
CA ASP A 28 -6.72 -15.48 -8.47
C ASP A 28 -5.42 -15.15 -7.72
N ARG A 29 -5.38 -15.39 -6.43
CA ARG A 29 -4.25 -15.05 -5.57
C ARG A 29 -3.03 -15.94 -5.78
N THR A 30 -3.13 -16.95 -6.64
CA THR A 30 -1.96 -17.71 -7.07
C THR A 30 -1.18 -16.97 -8.16
N LYS A 31 -1.82 -16.03 -8.86
CA LYS A 31 -1.21 -15.25 -9.95
C LYS A 31 -0.93 -13.82 -9.54
N ILE A 32 -1.86 -13.19 -8.83
CA ILE A 32 -1.74 -11.80 -8.36
C ILE A 32 -2.07 -11.77 -6.88
N GLN A 33 -1.15 -11.23 -6.08
CA GLN A 33 -1.35 -11.05 -4.66
C GLN A 33 -1.31 -9.57 -4.33
N PHE A 34 -2.22 -9.11 -3.47
CA PHE A 34 -2.19 -7.76 -2.93
C PHE A 34 -1.50 -7.77 -1.57
N ASP A 35 -0.62 -6.81 -1.36
CA ASP A 35 -0.13 -6.44 -0.05
C ASP A 35 -0.55 -5.00 0.19
N PHE A 36 -0.69 -4.60 1.45
CA PHE A 36 -1.28 -3.30 1.79
C PHE A 36 -0.31 -2.50 2.65
N LEU A 37 -0.15 -1.22 2.31
CA LEU A 37 0.63 -0.29 3.08
C LEU A 37 -0.29 0.81 3.58
N THR A 38 -0.48 0.86 4.89
CA THR A 38 -1.32 1.86 5.54
C THR A 38 -0.46 2.97 6.12
N HIS A 39 -1.09 4.11 6.41
CA HIS A 39 -0.42 5.27 6.98
C HIS A 39 -0.91 5.56 8.39
N ARG A 40 -1.25 4.51 9.14
CA ARG A 40 -1.65 4.57 10.54
C ARG A 40 -0.83 3.58 11.35
N PRO A 41 -0.51 3.88 12.60
CA PRO A 41 0.32 3.00 13.42
C PRO A 41 -0.48 1.91 14.15
N TYR A 42 -1.70 1.62 13.71
CA TYR A 42 -2.57 0.68 14.39
C TYR A 42 -3.27 -0.25 13.40
N LYS A 43 -3.76 -1.37 13.94
CA LYS A 43 -4.47 -2.38 13.20
C LYS A 43 -5.84 -1.87 12.73
N SER A 44 -6.21 -2.21 11.51
CA SER A 44 -7.49 -1.83 10.89
C SER A 44 -8.45 -3.03 10.84
N ASP A 45 -9.72 -2.76 10.46
CA ASP A 45 -10.79 -3.78 10.47
C ASP A 45 -10.50 -4.97 9.56
N TYR A 46 -9.85 -4.77 8.44
CA TYR A 46 -9.60 -5.82 7.44
C TYR A 46 -8.24 -6.49 7.57
N ASP A 47 -7.39 -6.07 8.51
CA ASP A 47 -6.02 -6.57 8.57
C ASP A 47 -5.94 -8.09 8.75
N ASP A 48 -6.77 -8.65 9.63
CA ASP A 48 -6.78 -10.09 9.86
C ASP A 48 -7.21 -10.87 8.63
N GLU A 49 -8.20 -10.38 7.90
CA GLU A 49 -8.66 -11.03 6.68
C GLU A 49 -7.58 -10.98 5.61
N ILE A 50 -6.90 -9.84 5.45
CA ILE A 50 -5.82 -9.71 4.48
C ILE A 50 -4.72 -10.74 4.75
N ILE A 51 -4.33 -10.87 6.00
CA ILE A 51 -3.31 -11.85 6.40
C ILE A 51 -3.78 -13.27 6.12
N SER A 52 -5.06 -13.58 6.42
CA SER A 52 -5.62 -14.90 6.18
C SER A 52 -5.66 -15.26 4.69
N LEU A 53 -5.73 -14.28 3.81
CA LEU A 53 -5.73 -14.47 2.35
C LEU A 53 -4.31 -14.49 1.76
N GLY A 54 -3.28 -14.43 2.58
CA GLY A 54 -1.89 -14.49 2.16
C GLY A 54 -1.24 -13.13 1.91
N GLY A 55 -1.96 -12.03 2.12
CA GLY A 55 -1.43 -10.67 1.98
C GLY A 55 -0.61 -10.26 3.18
N LYS A 56 0.17 -9.19 2.99
CA LYS A 56 0.97 -8.59 4.06
C LYS A 56 0.48 -7.18 4.32
N ILE A 57 0.63 -6.73 5.56
CA ILE A 57 0.27 -5.37 5.97
C ILE A 57 1.51 -4.68 6.48
N TYR A 58 1.73 -3.46 6.00
CA TYR A 58 2.84 -2.61 6.46
C TYR A 58 2.26 -1.30 6.99
N TYR A 59 2.84 -0.79 8.07
CA TYR A 59 2.37 0.42 8.74
C TYR A 59 3.41 1.50 8.55
N ALA A 60 3.19 2.40 7.57
CA ALA A 60 4.07 3.51 7.29
C ALA A 60 3.80 4.69 8.23
N PRO A 61 4.77 5.63 8.41
CA PRO A 61 4.53 6.85 9.16
C PRO A 61 3.38 7.66 8.57
N ARG A 62 2.69 8.43 9.42
CA ARG A 62 1.58 9.28 8.98
C ARG A 62 2.06 10.37 8.02
N LEU A 63 1.18 10.75 7.10
CA LEU A 63 1.49 11.75 6.07
C LEU A 63 1.20 13.17 6.56
N TYR A 64 2.03 13.67 7.49
CA TYR A 64 2.00 15.07 7.90
C TYR A 64 3.18 15.81 7.28
N PRO A 65 3.05 17.10 6.93
CA PRO A 65 4.18 17.85 6.36
C PRO A 65 5.44 17.79 7.22
N GLN A 66 5.31 17.87 8.54
CA GLN A 66 6.44 17.77 9.44
C GLN A 66 7.09 16.40 9.47
N ASN A 67 6.40 15.36 8.97
CA ASN A 67 6.92 13.99 8.92
C ASN A 67 7.52 13.63 7.56
N TYR A 68 7.47 14.51 6.56
CA TYR A 68 7.89 14.16 5.20
C TYR A 68 9.31 13.61 5.11
N PRO A 69 10.33 14.22 5.74
CA PRO A 69 11.69 13.64 5.69
C PRO A 69 11.75 12.24 6.27
N LYS A 70 11.09 12.02 7.41
CA LYS A 70 11.01 10.70 8.06
C LYS A 70 10.25 9.71 7.19
N TYR A 71 9.15 10.14 6.59
CA TYR A 71 8.33 9.32 5.70
C TYR A 71 9.15 8.84 4.49
N PHE A 72 9.81 9.76 3.79
CA PHE A 72 10.60 9.39 2.62
C PHE A 72 11.79 8.51 2.96
N LYS A 73 12.42 8.71 4.09
CA LYS A 73 13.50 7.84 4.58
C LYS A 73 12.97 6.43 4.83
N TRP A 74 11.81 6.32 5.48
CA TRP A 74 11.17 5.03 5.76
C TRP A 74 10.79 4.33 4.46
N MET A 75 10.19 5.05 3.52
CA MET A 75 9.76 4.48 2.24
C MET A 75 10.96 4.04 1.40
N ARG A 76 12.04 4.77 1.40
CA ARG A 76 13.26 4.40 0.68
C ARG A 76 13.82 3.07 1.22
N LYS A 77 13.87 2.93 2.53
CA LYS A 77 14.30 1.69 3.15
C LYS A 77 13.33 0.56 2.84
N PHE A 78 12.04 0.83 2.92
CA PHE A 78 11.01 -0.16 2.62
C PHE A 78 11.17 -0.73 1.19
N PHE A 79 11.25 0.13 0.20
CA PHE A 79 11.40 -0.34 -1.18
C PHE A 79 12.76 -0.99 -1.44
N GLY A 80 13.80 -0.59 -0.72
CA GLY A 80 15.09 -1.26 -0.79
C GLY A 80 15.04 -2.68 -0.23
N ASP A 81 14.28 -2.89 0.84
CA ASP A 81 14.10 -4.20 1.47
C ASP A 81 13.09 -5.08 0.72
N HIS A 82 12.24 -4.49 -0.12
CA HIS A 82 11.15 -5.18 -0.81
C HIS A 82 11.16 -4.94 -2.31
N PRO A 83 12.20 -5.43 -3.05
CA PRO A 83 12.28 -5.25 -4.49
C PRO A 83 11.23 -6.03 -5.28
N GLU A 84 10.47 -6.90 -4.61
CA GLU A 84 9.39 -7.68 -5.23
C GLU A 84 8.21 -6.82 -5.68
N TYR A 85 8.06 -5.61 -5.13
CA TYR A 85 6.95 -4.73 -5.50
C TYR A 85 7.26 -3.95 -6.77
N LYS A 86 6.80 -4.49 -7.90
CA LYS A 86 6.96 -3.87 -9.22
C LYS A 86 5.79 -2.97 -9.59
N ILE A 87 4.68 -3.06 -8.84
CA ILE A 87 3.47 -2.28 -9.06
C ILE A 87 3.06 -1.66 -7.73
N VAL A 88 2.95 -0.34 -7.71
CA VAL A 88 2.46 0.43 -6.55
C VAL A 88 1.21 1.17 -6.97
N HIS A 89 0.10 0.90 -6.29
CA HIS A 89 -1.19 1.50 -6.58
C HIS A 89 -1.63 2.31 -5.37
N SER A 90 -1.72 3.64 -5.53
CA SER A 90 -2.05 4.56 -4.44
C SER A 90 -3.50 5.01 -4.50
N HIS A 91 -4.18 4.97 -3.36
CA HIS A 91 -5.57 5.37 -3.21
C HIS A 91 -5.74 6.53 -2.21
N ILE A 92 -4.69 7.31 -1.98
CA ILE A 92 -4.68 8.36 -0.94
C ILE A 92 -4.97 9.73 -1.56
N ASP A 93 -6.02 9.88 -2.31
CA ASP A 93 -6.52 11.14 -2.88
C ASP A 93 -5.41 12.16 -3.20
N ALA A 94 -5.50 13.39 -2.66
CA ALA A 94 -4.53 14.46 -2.92
C ALA A 94 -3.11 14.13 -2.44
N MET A 95 -2.97 13.20 -1.50
CA MET A 95 -1.66 12.78 -0.97
C MET A 95 -1.08 11.57 -1.72
N SER A 96 -1.75 11.10 -2.78
CA SER A 96 -1.30 9.94 -3.57
C SER A 96 0.10 10.10 -4.12
N TYR A 97 0.50 11.32 -4.46
CA TYR A 97 1.81 11.54 -5.09
C TYR A 97 2.98 11.20 -4.15
N LEU A 98 2.78 11.24 -2.83
CA LEU A 98 3.87 10.99 -1.88
C LEU A 98 4.38 9.55 -1.95
N PRO A 99 3.53 8.52 -1.79
CA PRO A 99 4.00 7.15 -1.98
C PRO A 99 4.47 6.87 -3.42
N LEU A 100 3.83 7.49 -4.42
CA LEU A 100 4.24 7.30 -5.81
C LEU A 100 5.59 7.95 -6.09
N LYS A 101 5.88 9.12 -5.51
CA LYS A 101 7.19 9.76 -5.62
C LYS A 101 8.28 8.90 -4.97
N ALA A 102 8.00 8.34 -3.80
CA ALA A 102 8.94 7.43 -3.13
C ALA A 102 9.20 6.20 -3.98
N ALA A 103 8.14 5.62 -4.59
CA ALA A 103 8.28 4.47 -5.47
C ALA A 103 9.10 4.79 -6.72
N LYS A 104 8.88 5.98 -7.31
CA LYS A 104 9.65 6.42 -8.47
C LYS A 104 11.13 6.54 -8.15
N LYS A 105 11.47 7.16 -7.02
CA LYS A 105 12.86 7.31 -6.57
C LYS A 105 13.52 5.96 -6.33
N ALA A 106 12.75 4.96 -5.92
CA ALA A 106 13.26 3.61 -5.67
C ALA A 106 13.32 2.74 -6.92
N GLY A 107 12.85 3.25 -8.07
CA GLY A 107 12.90 2.51 -9.33
C GLY A 107 11.75 1.55 -9.58
N VAL A 108 10.63 1.69 -8.86
CA VAL A 108 9.44 0.87 -9.11
C VAL A 108 8.88 1.21 -10.50
N PRO A 109 8.76 0.21 -11.41
CA PRO A 109 8.46 0.50 -12.83
C PRO A 109 7.00 0.90 -13.09
N ILE A 110 6.03 0.42 -12.30
CA ILE A 110 4.61 0.69 -12.54
C ILE A 110 4.03 1.37 -11.31
N ARG A 111 3.50 2.58 -11.51
CA ARG A 111 2.93 3.41 -10.46
C ARG A 111 1.56 3.90 -10.93
N ILE A 112 0.53 3.65 -10.12
CA ILE A 112 -0.86 3.97 -10.46
C ILE A 112 -1.44 4.85 -9.36
N ALA A 113 -2.04 5.98 -9.75
CA ALA A 113 -2.81 6.83 -8.85
C ALA A 113 -4.29 6.63 -9.14
N HIS A 114 -5.06 6.36 -8.09
CA HIS A 114 -6.50 6.18 -8.18
C HIS A 114 -7.18 7.23 -7.29
N SER A 115 -7.99 8.05 -7.85
CA SER A 115 -8.77 9.05 -7.12
C SER A 115 -10.26 8.70 -7.12
#